data_22876d58c77bb8c56c5ec4120497936d
#
_entry.id   22876d58c77bb8c56c5ec4120497936d
#
_cell.length_a   1.000
_cell.length_b   1.000
_cell.length_c   1.000
_cell.angle_alpha   90.00
_cell.angle_beta   90.00
_cell.angle_gamma   90.00
#
_symmetry.space_group_name_H-M   'P 1'
#
loop_
_entity.id
_entity.type
_entity.pdbx_description
1 polymer ?
#
loop_
_entity_poly.entity_id
_entity_poly.type
_entity_poly.pdbx_seq_one_letter_code
_entity_poly.pdbx_strand_id
1 'polypeptide(L)'
;MKLQDLEIFIVGNPPPGWGGRYFIFVKLTTNTGITGYGEVYSASIGPHAMKSVIEDVFERHMMGENPENIEMMFRRAYSSGFTQRPDLTVIGAFSGLEIACWDILGKSHDRPVYALLGGKMNDRIRSYTYLYPMEHHDTSAFWTSPEMQAESAVEMVRIGFTAIKFDPAGPYTSRGGHMPAMTDIDLSVRMCAAIRTAVGTKADLLFGTHGQFTTAGAIRLGVALEPYDPLWFEEPVPPDDISSMAKVANTVRIPIATGERLTTKSEFASVLSGGAASILQPALGRSGGILETKKIASIAEVYNAQIAPHLYAGPIEWAANIQLAVNIPNILMAETILTGGGFSGDLINNSIVWEDGFILAPSKPGLGIEFNEELARDNPYQENRLHLEMQDDPCDYKNGNSFTGGSSD
;
A
#
# COMPACT_ATOMS: atom_id res chain seq x y z
N MET A 1 25.78 -17.90 -7.78
CA MET A 1 24.42 -18.19 -7.26
C MET A 1 23.42 -18.03 -8.41
N LYS A 2 22.44 -18.92 -8.55
CA LYS A 2 21.43 -18.88 -9.63
C LYS A 2 20.08 -19.22 -9.05
N LEU A 3 19.02 -18.52 -9.48
CA LEU A 3 17.63 -18.85 -9.16
C LEU A 3 17.26 -20.20 -9.79
N GLN A 4 16.65 -21.09 -9.02
CA GLN A 4 16.37 -22.45 -9.45
C GLN A 4 14.90 -22.83 -9.30
N ASP A 5 14.27 -22.53 -8.17
CA ASP A 5 12.91 -22.95 -7.86
C ASP A 5 12.05 -21.78 -7.39
N LEU A 6 10.76 -21.86 -7.70
CA LEU A 6 9.71 -20.95 -7.26
C LEU A 6 8.60 -21.75 -6.57
N GLU A 7 8.21 -21.31 -5.38
CA GLU A 7 6.99 -21.77 -4.71
C GLU A 7 6.07 -20.57 -4.45
N ILE A 8 4.75 -20.74 -4.63
CA ILE A 8 3.76 -19.67 -4.46
C ILE A 8 2.72 -20.11 -3.43
N PHE A 9 2.49 -19.25 -2.45
CA PHE A 9 1.48 -19.43 -1.41
C PHE A 9 0.36 -18.43 -1.64
N ILE A 10 -0.87 -18.90 -1.83
CA ILE A 10 -2.07 -18.07 -1.83
C ILE A 10 -2.74 -18.30 -0.48
N VAL A 11 -2.56 -17.34 0.43
CA VAL A 11 -2.93 -17.47 1.84
C VAL A 11 -4.18 -16.66 2.12
N GLY A 12 -5.23 -17.31 2.65
CA GLY A 12 -6.44 -16.62 3.09
C GLY A 12 -6.17 -15.82 4.36
N ASN A 13 -6.67 -14.60 4.42
CA ASN A 13 -6.59 -13.76 5.61
C ASN A 13 -7.88 -13.96 6.43
N PRO A 14 -7.81 -14.58 7.62
CA PRO A 14 -9.00 -14.85 8.41
C PRO A 14 -9.65 -13.55 8.93
N PRO A 15 -10.94 -13.58 9.27
CA PRO A 15 -11.61 -12.43 9.85
C PRO A 15 -10.85 -11.84 11.05
N PRO A 16 -10.79 -10.49 11.17
CA PRO A 16 -11.58 -9.51 10.41
C PRO A 16 -11.04 -9.16 9.02
N GLY A 17 -9.96 -9.79 8.54
CA GLY A 17 -9.47 -9.65 7.16
C GLY A 17 -8.82 -8.30 6.82
N TRP A 18 -8.37 -7.53 7.83
CA TRP A 18 -7.67 -6.26 7.56
C TRP A 18 -6.39 -6.49 6.78
N GLY A 19 -6.20 -5.71 5.71
CA GLY A 19 -5.11 -5.91 4.75
C GLY A 19 -5.50 -6.72 3.51
N GLY A 20 -6.78 -7.11 3.40
CA GLY A 20 -7.34 -7.81 2.23
C GLY A 20 -7.72 -9.26 2.50
N ARG A 21 -8.42 -9.87 1.54
CA ARG A 21 -8.97 -11.24 1.67
C ARG A 21 -7.91 -12.33 1.64
N TYR A 22 -6.78 -12.06 0.95
CA TYR A 22 -5.70 -13.02 0.78
C TYR A 22 -4.37 -12.32 0.55
N PHE A 23 -3.30 -13.05 0.73
CA PHE A 23 -1.94 -12.65 0.40
C PHE A 23 -1.34 -13.61 -0.62
N ILE A 24 -0.50 -13.11 -1.54
CA ILE A 24 0.22 -13.95 -2.50
C ILE A 24 1.71 -13.84 -2.20
N PHE A 25 2.24 -14.84 -1.50
CA PHE A 25 3.67 -14.90 -1.20
C PHE A 25 4.41 -15.75 -2.22
N VAL A 26 5.63 -15.38 -2.51
CA VAL A 26 6.56 -16.14 -3.35
C VAL A 26 7.80 -16.50 -2.55
N LYS A 27 8.28 -17.72 -2.75
CA LYS A 27 9.55 -18.22 -2.23
C LYS A 27 10.44 -18.57 -3.41
N LEU A 28 11.59 -17.93 -3.50
CA LEU A 28 12.64 -18.27 -4.45
C LEU A 28 13.73 -19.09 -3.76
N THR A 29 14.21 -20.12 -4.44
CA THR A 29 15.34 -20.94 -3.97
C THR A 29 16.46 -20.89 -5.00
N THR A 30 17.69 -20.71 -4.51
CA THR A 30 18.88 -20.72 -5.36
C THR A 30 19.52 -22.11 -5.43
N ASN A 31 20.35 -22.33 -6.44
CA ASN A 31 21.15 -23.56 -6.58
C ASN A 31 22.17 -23.78 -5.44
N THR A 32 22.33 -22.81 -4.56
CA THR A 32 23.18 -22.90 -3.34
C THR A 32 22.36 -23.14 -2.07
N GLY A 33 21.02 -23.27 -2.20
CA GLY A 33 20.13 -23.53 -1.08
C GLY A 33 19.68 -22.29 -0.30
N ILE A 34 20.07 -21.08 -0.71
CA ILE A 34 19.59 -19.85 -0.07
C ILE A 34 18.16 -19.57 -0.58
N THR A 35 17.27 -19.27 0.36
CA THR A 35 15.86 -18.94 0.06
C THR A 35 15.54 -17.50 0.41
N GLY A 36 14.66 -16.87 -0.40
CA GLY A 36 14.10 -15.55 -0.13
C GLY A 36 12.61 -15.50 -0.37
N TYR A 37 11.94 -14.60 0.32
CA TYR A 37 10.49 -14.42 0.26
C TYR A 37 10.13 -13.05 -0.29
N GLY A 38 9.03 -12.99 -1.02
CA GLY A 38 8.45 -11.75 -1.52
C GLY A 38 6.93 -11.82 -1.50
N GLU A 39 6.29 -10.71 -1.80
CA GLU A 39 4.84 -10.62 -1.85
C GLU A 39 4.39 -9.86 -3.09
N VAL A 40 3.35 -10.38 -3.74
CA VAL A 40 2.71 -9.80 -4.90
C VAL A 40 1.39 -9.18 -4.48
N TYR A 41 1.27 -7.86 -4.65
CA TYR A 41 0.01 -7.18 -4.44
C TYR A 41 -0.82 -7.22 -5.73
N SER A 42 -1.82 -8.10 -5.77
CA SER A 42 -2.71 -8.28 -6.91
C SER A 42 -4.13 -7.84 -6.55
N ALA A 43 -4.61 -6.77 -7.21
CA ALA A 43 -5.99 -6.31 -7.07
C ALA A 43 -6.78 -6.33 -8.38
N SER A 44 -6.11 -6.50 -9.54
CA SER A 44 -6.74 -6.40 -10.86
C SER A 44 -7.29 -7.71 -11.38
N ILE A 45 -6.73 -8.84 -10.93
CA ILE A 45 -7.15 -10.21 -11.34
C ILE A 45 -7.17 -11.12 -10.12
N GLY A 46 -7.91 -12.23 -10.21
CA GLY A 46 -7.99 -13.22 -9.12
C GLY A 46 -6.64 -13.89 -8.83
N PRO A 47 -6.45 -14.40 -7.61
CA PRO A 47 -5.15 -14.88 -7.15
C PRO A 47 -4.65 -16.10 -7.92
N HIS A 48 -5.54 -16.99 -8.39
CA HIS A 48 -5.16 -18.16 -9.17
C HIS A 48 -4.67 -17.80 -10.58
N ALA A 49 -5.27 -16.78 -11.22
CA ALA A 49 -4.77 -16.24 -12.47
C ALA A 49 -3.41 -15.56 -12.28
N MET A 50 -3.27 -14.79 -11.20
CA MET A 50 -2.01 -14.13 -10.85
C MET A 50 -0.88 -15.12 -10.59
N LYS A 51 -1.17 -16.29 -9.98
CA LYS A 51 -0.21 -17.37 -9.82
C LYS A 51 0.42 -17.76 -11.16
N SER A 52 -0.40 -17.97 -12.21
CA SER A 52 0.10 -18.33 -13.54
C SER A 52 0.94 -17.21 -14.18
N VAL A 53 0.60 -15.94 -13.92
CA VAL A 53 1.42 -14.80 -14.37
C VAL A 53 2.77 -14.78 -13.66
N ILE A 54 2.81 -15.03 -12.35
CA ILE A 54 4.05 -15.13 -11.58
C ILE A 54 4.94 -16.26 -12.10
N GLU A 55 4.37 -17.43 -12.36
CA GLU A 55 5.07 -18.58 -12.94
C GLU A 55 5.69 -18.23 -14.30
N ASP A 56 4.92 -17.62 -15.22
CA ASP A 56 5.42 -17.22 -16.55
C ASP A 56 6.53 -16.17 -16.45
N VAL A 57 6.37 -15.16 -15.61
CA VAL A 57 7.40 -14.11 -15.41
C VAL A 57 8.69 -14.71 -14.86
N PHE A 58 8.60 -15.61 -13.88
CA PHE A 58 9.76 -16.28 -13.31
C PHE A 58 10.47 -17.17 -14.36
N GLU A 59 9.75 -18.07 -15.01
CA GLU A 59 10.32 -19.01 -15.97
C GLU A 59 10.99 -18.30 -17.15
N ARG A 60 10.35 -17.24 -17.64
CA ARG A 60 10.80 -16.51 -18.83
C ARG A 60 11.97 -15.55 -18.57
N HIS A 61 12.00 -14.91 -17.40
CA HIS A 61 12.90 -13.77 -17.18
C HIS A 61 13.91 -13.96 -16.04
N MET A 62 13.67 -14.92 -15.13
CA MET A 62 14.45 -15.04 -13.89
C MET A 62 15.07 -16.41 -13.67
N MET A 63 14.44 -17.50 -14.17
CA MET A 63 14.97 -18.86 -14.02
C MET A 63 16.42 -18.95 -14.52
N GLY A 64 17.30 -19.47 -13.68
CA GLY A 64 18.74 -19.65 -13.98
C GLY A 64 19.57 -18.38 -13.91
N GLU A 65 18.97 -17.21 -13.66
CA GLU A 65 19.70 -15.93 -13.50
C GLU A 65 20.34 -15.80 -12.13
N ASN A 66 21.35 -14.94 -12.02
CA ASN A 66 21.89 -14.53 -10.73
C ASN A 66 20.96 -13.50 -10.08
N PRO A 67 20.49 -13.72 -8.85
CA PRO A 67 19.62 -12.76 -8.15
C PRO A 67 20.20 -11.33 -7.99
N GLU A 68 21.50 -11.14 -8.21
CA GLU A 68 22.13 -9.81 -8.24
C GLU A 68 21.73 -8.99 -9.48
N ASN A 69 21.28 -9.64 -10.56
CA ASN A 69 20.99 -9.00 -11.85
C ASN A 69 19.57 -8.42 -11.90
N ILE A 70 19.08 -7.82 -10.81
CA ILE A 70 17.71 -7.31 -10.66
C ILE A 70 17.33 -6.35 -11.79
N GLU A 71 18.20 -5.38 -12.11
CA GLU A 71 17.93 -4.38 -13.16
C GLU A 71 17.72 -5.04 -14.53
N MET A 72 18.52 -6.03 -14.87
CA MET A 72 18.39 -6.74 -16.14
C MET A 72 17.10 -7.56 -16.18
N MET A 73 16.75 -8.26 -15.09
CA MET A 73 15.51 -9.04 -14.98
C MET A 73 14.28 -8.12 -15.09
N PHE A 74 14.30 -6.96 -14.41
CA PHE A 74 13.27 -5.93 -14.56
C PHE A 74 13.11 -5.49 -16.01
N ARG A 75 14.20 -5.15 -16.68
CA ARG A 75 14.18 -4.68 -18.09
C ARG A 75 13.62 -5.75 -19.03
N ARG A 76 13.92 -7.00 -18.81
CA ARG A 76 13.33 -8.13 -19.56
C ARG A 76 11.83 -8.24 -19.32
N ALA A 77 11.37 -8.27 -18.07
CA ALA A 77 9.96 -8.34 -17.75
C ALA A 77 9.17 -7.16 -18.34
N TYR A 78 9.73 -5.96 -18.28
CA TYR A 78 9.11 -4.73 -18.79
C TYR A 78 9.07 -4.64 -20.33
N SER A 79 10.08 -5.16 -21.04
CA SER A 79 10.29 -4.85 -22.46
C SER A 79 10.23 -6.05 -23.41
N SER A 80 10.45 -7.29 -22.94
CA SER A 80 10.57 -8.44 -23.85
C SER A 80 9.28 -8.79 -24.59
N GLY A 81 8.13 -8.47 -24.00
CA GLY A 81 6.82 -8.67 -24.61
C GLY A 81 6.45 -7.66 -25.71
N PHE A 82 7.41 -6.83 -26.18
CA PHE A 82 7.19 -5.78 -27.19
C PHE A 82 6.29 -4.62 -26.73
N THR A 83 5.82 -4.62 -25.51
CA THR A 83 4.89 -3.60 -24.98
C THR A 83 5.60 -2.32 -24.60
N GLN A 84 6.71 -2.42 -23.86
CA GLN A 84 7.58 -1.31 -23.41
C GLN A 84 6.83 -0.18 -22.71
N ARG A 85 5.84 -0.53 -21.89
CA ARG A 85 5.04 0.41 -21.10
C ARG A 85 4.65 -0.22 -19.78
N PRO A 86 4.27 0.58 -18.79
CA PRO A 86 3.76 0.05 -17.51
C PRO A 86 2.60 -0.92 -17.72
N ASP A 87 2.71 -2.08 -17.09
CA ASP A 87 1.67 -3.11 -17.03
C ASP A 87 1.56 -3.57 -15.58
N LEU A 88 0.50 -3.18 -14.93
CA LEU A 88 0.29 -3.41 -13.50
C LEU A 88 0.34 -4.89 -13.11
N THR A 89 -0.13 -5.79 -13.99
CA THR A 89 -0.17 -7.21 -13.72
C THR A 89 1.22 -7.86 -13.81
N VAL A 90 1.94 -7.60 -14.90
CA VAL A 90 3.28 -8.16 -15.12
C VAL A 90 4.29 -7.57 -14.12
N ILE A 91 4.24 -6.26 -13.91
CA ILE A 91 5.15 -5.60 -12.95
C ILE A 91 4.79 -5.96 -11.50
N GLY A 92 3.52 -6.17 -11.19
CA GLY A 92 3.10 -6.72 -9.89
C GLY A 92 3.69 -8.11 -9.64
N ALA A 93 3.59 -9.03 -10.60
CA ALA A 93 4.24 -10.35 -10.50
C ALA A 93 5.75 -10.22 -10.30
N PHE A 94 6.41 -9.39 -11.10
CA PHE A 94 7.84 -9.12 -10.97
C PHE A 94 8.20 -8.53 -9.60
N SER A 95 7.36 -7.65 -9.05
CA SER A 95 7.62 -6.98 -7.77
C SER A 95 7.86 -7.96 -6.63
N GLY A 96 6.98 -8.95 -6.48
CA GLY A 96 7.15 -9.97 -5.43
C GLY A 96 8.41 -10.83 -5.65
N LEU A 97 8.69 -11.20 -6.89
CA LEU A 97 9.90 -11.94 -7.24
C LEU A 97 11.18 -11.12 -6.99
N GLU A 98 11.14 -9.82 -7.24
CA GLU A 98 12.24 -8.88 -6.98
C GLU A 98 12.50 -8.72 -5.48
N ILE A 99 11.45 -8.56 -4.68
CA ILE A 99 11.54 -8.52 -3.22
C ILE A 99 12.21 -9.79 -2.69
N ALA A 100 11.84 -10.97 -3.21
CA ALA A 100 12.48 -12.23 -2.84
C ALA A 100 13.97 -12.28 -3.23
N CYS A 101 14.35 -11.69 -4.36
CA CYS A 101 15.77 -11.56 -4.73
C CYS A 101 16.54 -10.71 -3.72
N TRP A 102 15.99 -9.59 -3.28
CA TRP A 102 16.62 -8.76 -2.24
C TRP A 102 16.76 -9.51 -0.92
N ASP A 103 15.78 -10.31 -0.53
CA ASP A 103 15.86 -11.14 0.66
C ASP A 103 17.00 -12.18 0.55
N ILE A 104 17.14 -12.83 -0.61
CA ILE A 104 18.28 -13.72 -0.92
C ILE A 104 19.61 -12.97 -0.80
N LEU A 105 19.71 -11.79 -1.41
CA LEU A 105 20.96 -11.00 -1.40
C LEU A 105 21.32 -10.58 0.03
N GLY A 106 20.36 -10.08 0.79
CA GLY A 106 20.61 -9.72 2.18
C GLY A 106 21.08 -10.92 3.01
N LYS A 107 20.46 -12.08 2.87
CA LYS A 107 20.86 -13.31 3.54
C LYS A 107 22.23 -13.80 3.08
N SER A 108 22.55 -13.75 1.78
CA SER A 108 23.84 -14.19 1.25
C SER A 108 25.01 -13.34 1.71
N HIS A 109 24.76 -12.07 2.00
CA HIS A 109 25.77 -11.12 2.50
C HIS A 109 25.75 -10.93 4.03
N ASP A 110 24.86 -11.62 4.73
CA ASP A 110 24.63 -11.45 6.17
C ASP A 110 24.35 -9.97 6.54
N ARG A 111 23.48 -9.32 5.75
CA ARG A 111 23.11 -7.90 5.90
C ARG A 111 21.60 -7.68 5.69
N PRO A 112 20.97 -6.74 6.41
CA PRO A 112 19.65 -6.28 6.06
C PRO A 112 19.66 -5.56 4.68
N VAL A 113 18.54 -5.62 3.97
CA VAL A 113 18.46 -5.07 2.61
C VAL A 113 18.81 -3.60 2.53
N TYR A 114 18.36 -2.77 3.47
CA TYR A 114 18.71 -1.34 3.47
C TYR A 114 20.21 -1.08 3.49
N ALA A 115 21.02 -1.98 4.09
CA ALA A 115 22.48 -1.84 4.12
C ALA A 115 23.09 -2.01 2.71
N LEU A 116 22.50 -2.87 1.87
CA LEU A 116 22.89 -3.06 0.48
C LEU A 116 22.41 -1.93 -0.43
N LEU A 117 21.34 -1.22 -0.03
CA LEU A 117 20.79 -0.08 -0.76
C LEU A 117 21.56 1.24 -0.54
N GLY A 118 22.57 1.26 0.31
CA GLY A 118 23.37 2.45 0.61
C GLY A 118 23.44 2.82 2.08
N GLY A 119 22.84 2.00 2.96
CA GLY A 119 22.93 2.17 4.40
C GLY A 119 21.66 2.72 5.04
N LYS A 120 21.76 2.95 6.33
CA LYS A 120 20.66 3.39 7.18
C LYS A 120 20.63 4.90 7.32
N MET A 121 19.50 5.51 6.97
CA MET A 121 19.20 6.93 7.20
C MET A 121 18.35 7.12 8.45
N ASN A 122 17.39 6.20 8.69
CA ASN A 122 16.40 6.32 9.74
C ASN A 122 16.48 5.10 10.67
N ASP A 123 16.60 5.33 11.98
CA ASP A 123 16.60 4.26 13.00
C ASP A 123 15.19 3.75 13.30
N ARG A 124 14.20 4.61 13.12
CA ARG A 124 12.78 4.33 13.32
C ARG A 124 11.96 5.12 12.31
N ILE A 125 10.86 4.53 11.87
CA ILE A 125 9.96 5.11 10.86
C ILE A 125 8.64 5.45 11.53
N ARG A 126 8.21 6.71 11.43
CA ARG A 126 6.86 7.12 11.82
C ARG A 126 5.83 6.28 11.05
N SER A 127 4.81 5.77 11.74
CA SER A 127 3.76 4.98 11.10
C SER A 127 2.39 5.65 11.21
N TYR A 128 1.49 5.23 10.32
CA TYR A 128 0.06 5.52 10.39
C TYR A 128 -0.75 4.26 10.13
N THR A 129 -1.99 4.28 10.55
CA THR A 129 -2.94 3.20 10.30
C THR A 129 -4.30 3.75 9.90
N TYR A 130 -5.10 2.91 9.19
CA TYR A 130 -6.53 3.17 9.08
C TYR A 130 -7.21 3.09 10.45
N LEU A 131 -8.31 3.81 10.59
CA LEU A 131 -9.24 3.60 11.69
C LEU A 131 -10.08 2.35 11.39
N TYR A 132 -10.00 1.40 12.29
CA TYR A 132 -10.78 0.17 12.25
C TYR A 132 -11.75 0.12 13.43
N PRO A 133 -12.89 -0.62 13.32
CA PRO A 133 -13.81 -0.78 14.44
C PRO A 133 -13.13 -1.50 15.61
N MET A 134 -13.37 -1.03 16.80
CA MET A 134 -13.02 -1.74 18.05
C MET A 134 -14.01 -2.87 18.32
N GLU A 135 -13.65 -3.79 19.22
CA GLU A 135 -14.45 -5.00 19.53
C GLU A 135 -15.92 -4.71 19.88
N HIS A 136 -16.18 -3.58 20.54
CA HIS A 136 -17.55 -3.20 20.95
C HIS A 136 -18.31 -2.38 19.91
N HIS A 137 -17.69 -2.02 18.79
CA HIS A 137 -18.34 -1.27 17.72
C HIS A 137 -19.17 -2.19 16.82
N ASP A 138 -20.30 -1.70 16.35
CA ASP A 138 -21.01 -2.29 15.22
C ASP A 138 -20.18 -2.03 13.95
N THR A 139 -19.62 -3.09 13.37
CA THR A 139 -18.72 -3.00 12.21
C THR A 139 -19.40 -2.36 11.00
N SER A 140 -20.69 -2.60 10.79
CA SER A 140 -21.43 -2.03 9.64
C SER A 140 -21.70 -0.53 9.80
N ALA A 141 -22.02 -0.09 11.02
CA ALA A 141 -22.28 1.31 11.34
C ALA A 141 -21.00 2.15 11.47
N PHE A 142 -19.89 1.52 11.82
CA PHE A 142 -18.60 2.18 12.07
C PHE A 142 -18.17 3.12 10.94
N TRP A 143 -18.31 2.68 9.71
CA TRP A 143 -17.80 3.40 8.53
C TRP A 143 -18.54 4.72 8.23
N THR A 144 -19.73 4.88 8.80
CA THR A 144 -20.55 6.09 8.61
C THR A 144 -20.83 6.83 9.94
N SER A 145 -20.22 6.40 11.05
CA SER A 145 -20.39 7.03 12.37
C SER A 145 -19.19 7.92 12.73
N PRO A 146 -19.33 9.25 12.72
CA PRO A 146 -18.30 10.17 13.21
C PRO A 146 -17.87 9.89 14.66
N GLU A 147 -18.81 9.46 15.51
CA GLU A 147 -18.58 9.20 16.93
C GLU A 147 -17.69 7.96 17.12
N MET A 148 -18.00 6.83 16.45
CA MET A 148 -17.21 5.61 16.54
C MET A 148 -15.81 5.80 15.93
N GLN A 149 -15.71 6.53 14.83
CA GLN A 149 -14.42 6.88 14.20
C GLN A 149 -13.57 7.77 15.13
N ALA A 150 -14.19 8.76 15.79
CA ALA A 150 -13.50 9.61 16.76
C ALA A 150 -13.02 8.82 17.98
N GLU A 151 -13.81 7.86 18.46
CA GLU A 151 -13.42 6.98 19.57
C GLU A 151 -12.22 6.10 19.18
N SER A 152 -12.27 5.46 18.00
CA SER A 152 -11.15 4.69 17.46
C SER A 152 -9.89 5.56 17.28
N ALA A 153 -10.05 6.80 16.81
CA ALA A 153 -8.95 7.76 16.67
C ALA A 153 -8.27 8.08 18.01
N VAL A 154 -9.05 8.27 19.08
CA VAL A 154 -8.52 8.49 20.44
C VAL A 154 -7.72 7.27 20.90
N GLU A 155 -8.20 6.06 20.64
CA GLU A 155 -7.49 4.84 20.99
C GLU A 155 -6.17 4.70 20.21
N MET A 156 -6.17 4.96 18.89
CA MET A 156 -4.94 4.94 18.10
C MET A 156 -3.90 5.94 18.62
N VAL A 157 -4.33 7.15 18.97
CA VAL A 157 -3.45 8.15 19.59
C VAL A 157 -2.95 7.70 20.96
N ARG A 158 -3.81 7.04 21.76
CA ARG A 158 -3.44 6.54 23.08
C ARG A 158 -2.34 5.47 23.02
N ILE A 159 -2.36 4.62 22.00
CA ILE A 159 -1.32 3.60 21.82
C ILE A 159 -0.07 4.11 21.13
N GLY A 160 -0.05 5.36 20.64
CA GLY A 160 1.16 6.03 20.13
C GLY A 160 1.10 6.52 18.70
N PHE A 161 0.05 6.23 17.90
CA PHE A 161 -0.04 6.77 16.54
C PHE A 161 -0.19 8.30 16.56
N THR A 162 0.57 8.95 15.69
CA THR A 162 0.51 10.39 15.47
C THR A 162 -0.05 10.77 14.09
N ALA A 163 -0.52 9.78 13.32
CA ALA A 163 -1.23 9.95 12.06
C ALA A 163 -2.25 8.82 11.88
N ILE A 164 -3.45 9.16 11.43
CA ILE A 164 -4.58 8.24 11.28
C ILE A 164 -5.30 8.47 9.97
N LYS A 165 -5.65 7.38 9.26
CA LYS A 165 -6.31 7.42 7.94
C LYS A 165 -7.77 6.98 8.07
N PHE A 166 -8.64 7.64 7.31
CA PHE A 166 -10.08 7.33 7.21
C PHE A 166 -10.62 7.87 5.89
N ASP A 167 -11.74 7.31 5.40
CA ASP A 167 -12.34 7.72 4.13
C ASP A 167 -13.87 7.59 4.10
N PRO A 168 -14.59 8.60 4.63
CA PRO A 168 -16.05 8.54 4.69
C PRO A 168 -16.76 9.01 3.40
N ALA A 169 -16.04 9.19 2.30
CA ALA A 169 -16.50 9.95 1.13
C ALA A 169 -17.40 9.16 0.15
N GLY A 170 -17.98 8.05 0.56
CA GLY A 170 -18.85 7.23 -0.28
C GLY A 170 -18.14 6.07 -0.98
N PRO A 171 -18.85 5.27 -1.77
CA PRO A 171 -18.31 4.01 -2.27
C PRO A 171 -17.29 4.21 -3.38
N TYR A 172 -16.38 3.26 -3.49
CA TYR A 172 -15.53 3.08 -4.67
C TYR A 172 -16.35 2.39 -5.75
N THR A 173 -16.39 2.96 -6.95
CA THR A 173 -17.25 2.47 -8.03
C THR A 173 -16.47 2.15 -9.29
N SER A 174 -16.87 1.07 -9.98
CA SER A 174 -16.34 0.67 -11.27
C SER A 174 -16.70 1.63 -12.41
N ARG A 175 -17.58 2.60 -12.18
CA ARG A 175 -18.04 3.57 -13.22
C ARG A 175 -17.10 4.77 -13.39
N GLY A 176 -15.96 4.81 -12.68
CA GLY A 176 -15.04 5.94 -12.71
C GLY A 176 -15.51 7.11 -11.85
N GLY A 177 -15.00 8.31 -12.14
CA GLY A 177 -15.26 9.48 -11.31
C GLY A 177 -16.71 9.96 -11.33
N HIS A 178 -17.29 10.22 -10.16
CA HIS A 178 -18.64 10.77 -10.01
C HIS A 178 -18.65 12.06 -9.16
N MET A 179 -19.74 12.79 -9.19
CA MET A 179 -19.98 13.94 -8.31
C MET A 179 -20.48 13.42 -6.96
N PRO A 180 -19.83 13.74 -5.83
CA PRO A 180 -20.32 13.32 -4.51
C PRO A 180 -21.68 13.95 -4.21
N ALA A 181 -22.57 13.20 -3.55
CA ALA A 181 -23.82 13.74 -3.04
C ALA A 181 -23.55 14.73 -1.88
N MET A 182 -24.51 15.61 -1.61
CA MET A 182 -24.39 16.52 -0.44
C MET A 182 -24.32 15.76 0.88
N THR A 183 -25.00 14.63 0.97
CA THR A 183 -24.95 13.73 2.14
C THR A 183 -23.57 13.16 2.38
N ASP A 184 -22.82 12.80 1.31
CA ASP A 184 -21.45 12.28 1.42
C ASP A 184 -20.47 13.39 1.81
N ILE A 185 -20.65 14.60 1.29
CA ILE A 185 -19.85 15.78 1.67
C ILE A 185 -20.13 16.13 3.14
N ASP A 186 -21.39 16.15 3.59
CA ASP A 186 -21.75 16.44 4.97
C ASP A 186 -21.18 15.39 5.91
N LEU A 187 -21.29 14.09 5.58
CA LEU A 187 -20.71 13.02 6.36
C LEU A 187 -19.19 13.17 6.49
N SER A 188 -18.49 13.44 5.37
CA SER A 188 -17.04 13.66 5.35
C SER A 188 -16.63 14.83 6.26
N VAL A 189 -17.38 15.93 6.20
CA VAL A 189 -17.16 17.11 7.05
C VAL A 189 -17.38 16.77 8.54
N ARG A 190 -18.49 16.12 8.86
CA ARG A 190 -18.77 15.72 10.25
C ARG A 190 -17.73 14.73 10.79
N MET A 191 -17.27 13.81 9.96
CA MET A 191 -16.23 12.84 10.32
C MET A 191 -14.91 13.56 10.64
N CYS A 192 -14.43 14.44 9.76
CA CYS A 192 -13.23 15.22 9.99
C CYS A 192 -13.37 16.10 11.25
N ALA A 193 -14.52 16.74 11.45
CA ALA A 193 -14.79 17.57 12.63
C ALA A 193 -14.73 16.77 13.93
N ALA A 194 -15.39 15.60 13.97
CA ALA A 194 -15.43 14.74 15.13
C ALA A 194 -14.02 14.23 15.50
N ILE A 195 -13.30 13.68 14.53
CA ILE A 195 -11.94 13.16 14.73
C ILE A 195 -11.00 14.28 15.15
N ARG A 196 -10.97 15.42 14.44
CA ARG A 196 -10.12 16.57 14.79
C ARG A 196 -10.42 17.11 16.19
N THR A 197 -11.69 17.17 16.57
CA THR A 197 -12.09 17.59 17.93
C THR A 197 -11.59 16.61 18.98
N ALA A 198 -11.66 15.31 18.72
CA ALA A 198 -11.28 14.28 19.67
C ALA A 198 -9.77 14.19 19.88
N VAL A 199 -8.98 14.26 18.80
CA VAL A 199 -7.51 14.08 18.87
C VAL A 199 -6.73 15.39 18.93
N GLY A 200 -7.36 16.52 18.59
CA GLY A 200 -6.69 17.83 18.55
C GLY A 200 -5.49 17.83 17.60
N THR A 201 -4.35 18.32 18.08
CA THR A 201 -3.06 18.38 17.35
C THR A 201 -2.17 17.15 17.61
N LYS A 202 -2.67 16.13 18.28
CA LYS A 202 -1.87 14.94 18.63
C LYS A 202 -1.68 14.00 17.46
N ALA A 203 -2.54 14.09 16.42
CA ALA A 203 -2.42 13.30 15.21
C ALA A 203 -2.74 14.10 13.96
N ASP A 204 -2.01 13.82 12.88
CA ASP A 204 -2.36 14.24 11.54
C ASP A 204 -3.54 13.41 11.03
N LEU A 205 -4.45 14.07 10.31
CA LEU A 205 -5.59 13.44 9.64
C LEU A 205 -5.23 13.15 8.20
N LEU A 206 -5.41 11.91 7.79
CA LEU A 206 -5.11 11.43 6.46
C LEU A 206 -6.43 11.07 5.78
N PHE A 207 -6.88 11.93 4.87
CA PHE A 207 -8.15 11.73 4.19
C PHE A 207 -7.96 10.85 2.97
N GLY A 208 -8.47 9.61 3.05
CA GLY A 208 -8.42 8.62 1.99
C GLY A 208 -9.59 8.75 1.02
N THR A 209 -9.30 8.65 -0.26
CA THR A 209 -10.24 8.34 -1.33
C THR A 209 -9.53 7.43 -2.34
N HIS A 210 -10.26 6.84 -3.27
CA HIS A 210 -9.69 5.87 -4.20
C HIS A 210 -10.11 6.17 -5.64
N GLY A 211 -9.92 7.43 -6.07
CA GLY A 211 -10.19 7.86 -7.44
C GLY A 211 -11.66 7.91 -7.81
N GLN A 212 -12.55 8.09 -6.83
CA GLN A 212 -13.99 7.99 -7.07
C GLN A 212 -14.64 9.28 -7.57
N PHE A 213 -13.94 10.41 -7.65
CA PHE A 213 -14.59 11.68 -7.99
C PHE A 213 -14.20 12.22 -9.35
N THR A 214 -15.13 13.00 -9.94
CA THR A 214 -14.79 13.94 -11.00
C THR A 214 -13.92 15.07 -10.44
N THR A 215 -13.16 15.77 -11.27
CA THR A 215 -12.35 16.92 -10.85
C THR A 215 -13.17 17.95 -10.05
N ALA A 216 -14.38 18.29 -10.52
CA ALA A 216 -15.26 19.24 -9.84
C ALA A 216 -15.76 18.69 -8.50
N GLY A 217 -16.06 17.40 -8.43
CA GLY A 217 -16.46 16.71 -7.20
C GLY A 217 -15.35 16.70 -6.15
N ALA A 218 -14.15 16.35 -6.56
CA ALA A 218 -12.96 16.34 -5.71
C ALA A 218 -12.65 17.76 -5.15
N ILE A 219 -12.69 18.78 -5.99
CA ILE A 219 -12.47 20.17 -5.55
C ILE A 219 -13.56 20.59 -4.55
N ARG A 220 -14.82 20.25 -4.81
CA ARG A 220 -15.93 20.59 -3.92
C ARG A 220 -15.78 19.95 -2.55
N LEU A 221 -15.39 18.69 -2.50
CA LEU A 221 -15.13 17.97 -1.26
C LEU A 221 -13.87 18.53 -0.56
N GLY A 222 -12.75 18.64 -1.28
CA GLY A 222 -11.49 19.15 -0.71
C GLY A 222 -11.62 20.52 -0.06
N VAL A 223 -12.30 21.46 -0.71
CA VAL A 223 -12.57 22.80 -0.15
C VAL A 223 -13.40 22.72 1.15
N ALA A 224 -14.37 21.80 1.23
CA ALA A 224 -15.16 21.60 2.44
C ALA A 224 -14.33 21.02 3.61
N LEU A 225 -13.24 20.29 3.31
CA LEU A 225 -12.36 19.68 4.31
C LEU A 225 -11.20 20.58 4.76
N GLU A 226 -10.83 21.61 4.01
CA GLU A 226 -9.73 22.52 4.36
C GLU A 226 -9.76 23.05 5.81
N PRO A 227 -10.92 23.38 6.42
CA PRO A 227 -10.97 23.87 7.80
C PRO A 227 -10.45 22.89 8.85
N TYR A 228 -10.36 21.59 8.53
CA TYR A 228 -9.89 20.55 9.43
C TYR A 228 -8.43 20.19 9.25
N ASP A 229 -7.75 20.82 8.28
CA ASP A 229 -6.32 20.68 7.98
C ASP A 229 -5.86 19.21 7.88
N PRO A 230 -6.40 18.40 6.95
CA PRO A 230 -5.85 17.09 6.67
C PRO A 230 -4.43 17.22 6.12
N LEU A 231 -3.53 16.31 6.53
CA LEU A 231 -2.15 16.28 6.01
C LEU A 231 -2.13 15.94 4.53
N TRP A 232 -3.06 15.10 4.08
CA TRP A 232 -3.28 14.84 2.65
C TRP A 232 -4.74 14.52 2.29
N PHE A 233 -5.02 14.72 1.01
CA PHE A 233 -6.18 14.22 0.31
C PHE A 233 -5.70 13.22 -0.74
N GLU A 234 -5.98 11.93 -0.52
CA GLU A 234 -5.44 10.83 -1.30
C GLU A 234 -6.33 10.53 -2.50
N GLU A 235 -5.70 10.34 -3.67
CA GLU A 235 -6.33 9.93 -4.94
C GLU A 235 -7.73 10.52 -5.19
N PRO A 236 -7.88 11.86 -5.21
CA PRO A 236 -9.19 12.49 -5.32
C PRO A 236 -9.92 12.21 -6.64
N VAL A 237 -9.17 11.86 -7.68
CA VAL A 237 -9.67 11.52 -9.03
C VAL A 237 -9.01 10.23 -9.53
N PRO A 238 -9.54 9.57 -10.58
CA PRO A 238 -8.89 8.37 -11.14
C PRO A 238 -7.39 8.55 -11.40
N PRO A 239 -6.55 7.55 -11.10
CA PRO A 239 -5.09 7.69 -11.08
C PRO A 239 -4.46 7.88 -12.46
N ASP A 240 -5.16 7.56 -13.53
CA ASP A 240 -4.72 7.73 -14.92
C ASP A 240 -4.97 9.16 -15.46
N ASP A 241 -5.74 9.99 -14.77
CA ASP A 241 -5.98 11.39 -15.16
C ASP A 241 -5.12 12.38 -14.35
N ILE A 242 -3.83 12.42 -14.71
CA ILE A 242 -2.85 13.33 -14.08
C ILE A 242 -3.27 14.80 -14.22
N SER A 243 -3.87 15.18 -15.36
CA SER A 243 -4.26 16.58 -15.60
C SER A 243 -5.40 17.01 -14.68
N SER A 244 -6.37 16.15 -14.42
CA SER A 244 -7.44 16.39 -13.46
C SER A 244 -6.93 16.43 -12.03
N MET A 245 -6.03 15.52 -11.66
CA MET A 245 -5.40 15.51 -10.34
C MET A 245 -4.59 16.80 -10.10
N ALA A 246 -3.84 17.27 -11.09
CA ALA A 246 -3.11 18.54 -11.03
C ALA A 246 -4.06 19.76 -10.85
N LYS A 247 -5.26 19.74 -11.47
CA LYS A 247 -6.26 20.79 -11.23
C LYS A 247 -6.75 20.78 -9.79
N VAL A 248 -6.98 19.61 -9.20
CA VAL A 248 -7.34 19.50 -7.78
C VAL A 248 -6.20 20.05 -6.92
N ALA A 249 -4.96 19.58 -7.13
CA ALA A 249 -3.77 20.01 -6.39
C ALA A 249 -3.52 21.54 -6.44
N ASN A 250 -3.84 22.18 -7.56
CA ASN A 250 -3.71 23.62 -7.72
C ASN A 250 -4.90 24.43 -7.17
N THR A 251 -5.99 23.79 -6.78
CA THR A 251 -7.22 24.45 -6.34
C THR A 251 -7.45 24.31 -4.84
N VAL A 252 -7.22 23.12 -4.28
CA VAL A 252 -7.36 22.86 -2.84
C VAL A 252 -6.03 23.08 -2.12
N ARG A 253 -6.07 23.53 -0.86
CA ARG A 253 -4.87 23.74 -0.04
C ARG A 253 -4.33 22.49 0.61
N ILE A 254 -5.13 21.41 0.67
CA ILE A 254 -4.70 20.13 1.21
C ILE A 254 -3.71 19.49 0.24
N PRO A 255 -2.53 19.04 0.68
CA PRO A 255 -1.58 18.32 -0.16
C PRO A 255 -2.23 17.08 -0.78
N ILE A 256 -1.92 16.79 -2.04
CA ILE A 256 -2.41 15.59 -2.72
C ILE A 256 -1.40 14.47 -2.56
N ALA A 257 -1.90 13.28 -2.19
CA ALA A 257 -1.17 12.03 -2.17
C ALA A 257 -1.72 11.08 -3.26
N THR A 258 -0.85 10.27 -3.87
CA THR A 258 -1.25 9.26 -4.87
C THR A 258 -0.15 8.24 -5.09
N GLY A 259 -0.49 7.06 -5.61
CA GLY A 259 0.52 6.13 -6.08
C GLY A 259 0.24 4.66 -5.85
N GLU A 260 -0.71 4.26 -5.00
CA GLU A 260 -1.00 2.85 -4.72
C GLU A 260 -1.42 2.04 -5.94
N ARG A 261 -1.98 2.71 -6.96
CA ARG A 261 -2.45 2.12 -8.22
C ARG A 261 -1.54 2.42 -9.41
N LEU A 262 -0.39 3.05 -9.18
CA LEU A 262 0.63 3.30 -10.19
C LEU A 262 1.75 2.26 -10.14
N THR A 263 2.44 2.09 -11.27
CA THR A 263 3.59 1.20 -11.36
C THR A 263 4.73 1.88 -12.12
N THR A 264 5.94 1.51 -11.80
CA THR A 264 7.19 2.00 -12.37
C THR A 264 7.48 3.49 -12.20
N LYS A 265 8.74 3.85 -12.17
CA LYS A 265 9.20 5.26 -12.10
C LYS A 265 8.65 6.17 -13.20
N SER A 266 8.20 5.60 -14.34
CA SER A 266 7.70 6.41 -15.46
C SER A 266 6.36 7.06 -15.15
N GLU A 267 5.42 6.33 -14.51
CA GLU A 267 4.14 6.89 -14.10
C GLU A 267 4.32 7.90 -12.96
N PHE A 268 5.13 7.58 -11.95
CA PHE A 268 5.43 8.51 -10.85
C PHE A 268 6.13 9.79 -11.32
N ALA A 269 7.05 9.69 -12.28
CA ALA A 269 7.70 10.86 -12.89
C ALA A 269 6.66 11.75 -13.62
N SER A 270 5.65 11.14 -14.25
CA SER A 270 4.56 11.88 -14.90
C SER A 270 3.68 12.62 -13.89
N VAL A 271 3.36 12.01 -12.75
CA VAL A 271 2.66 12.65 -11.63
C VAL A 271 3.41 13.88 -11.13
N LEU A 272 4.71 13.73 -10.87
CA LEU A 272 5.55 14.80 -10.35
C LEU A 272 5.72 15.96 -11.36
N SER A 273 6.04 15.63 -12.60
CA SER A 273 6.21 16.64 -13.67
C SER A 273 4.91 17.35 -14.00
N GLY A 274 3.76 16.69 -13.83
CA GLY A 274 2.43 17.28 -13.96
C GLY A 274 2.01 18.15 -12.77
N GLY A 275 2.75 18.14 -11.66
CA GLY A 275 2.37 18.84 -10.43
C GLY A 275 1.10 18.28 -9.79
N ALA A 276 0.84 16.98 -9.95
CA ALA A 276 -0.41 16.37 -9.54
C ALA A 276 -0.41 15.93 -8.07
N ALA A 277 0.75 15.66 -7.48
CA ALA A 277 0.88 15.30 -6.08
C ALA A 277 2.25 15.69 -5.52
N SER A 278 2.34 15.86 -4.21
CA SER A 278 3.57 16.12 -3.45
C SER A 278 3.92 14.97 -2.48
N ILE A 279 3.04 13.99 -2.34
CA ILE A 279 3.24 12.79 -1.54
C ILE A 279 2.97 11.58 -2.44
N LEU A 280 3.94 10.67 -2.54
CA LEU A 280 3.83 9.48 -3.37
C LEU A 280 3.69 8.24 -2.50
N GLN A 281 2.73 7.38 -2.86
CA GLN A 281 2.34 6.18 -2.11
C GLN A 281 2.54 4.90 -2.95
N PRO A 282 3.79 4.57 -3.36
CA PRO A 282 4.02 3.34 -4.10
C PRO A 282 3.71 2.12 -3.22
N ALA A 283 3.01 1.13 -3.78
CA ALA A 283 2.89 -0.21 -3.22
C ALA A 283 4.04 -1.06 -3.75
N LEU A 284 4.96 -1.51 -2.89
CA LEU A 284 6.18 -2.20 -3.35
C LEU A 284 5.88 -3.54 -4.02
N GLY A 285 4.83 -4.23 -3.60
CA GLY A 285 4.34 -5.46 -4.24
C GLY A 285 3.77 -5.27 -5.64
N ARG A 286 3.76 -4.03 -6.17
CA ARG A 286 3.13 -3.67 -7.45
C ARG A 286 3.96 -2.70 -8.30
N SER A 287 4.78 -1.88 -7.67
CA SER A 287 5.47 -0.77 -8.34
C SER A 287 6.79 -1.15 -9.05
N GLY A 288 7.20 -2.41 -8.95
CA GLY A 288 8.46 -2.92 -9.50
C GLY A 288 9.44 -3.39 -8.41
N GLY A 289 8.98 -3.52 -7.17
CA GLY A 289 9.79 -3.95 -6.03
C GLY A 289 10.60 -2.83 -5.37
N ILE A 290 11.59 -3.21 -4.60
CA ILE A 290 12.40 -2.31 -3.77
C ILE A 290 13.28 -1.38 -4.64
N LEU A 291 13.96 -1.92 -5.66
CA LEU A 291 14.90 -1.13 -6.47
C LEU A 291 14.17 -0.07 -7.32
N GLU A 292 13.07 -0.44 -7.96
CA GLU A 292 12.31 0.51 -8.76
C GLU A 292 11.67 1.59 -7.86
N THR A 293 11.17 1.22 -6.68
CA THR A 293 10.63 2.19 -5.72
C THR A 293 11.72 3.11 -5.15
N LYS A 294 12.95 2.62 -4.97
CA LYS A 294 14.07 3.50 -4.61
C LYS A 294 14.35 4.53 -5.70
N LYS A 295 14.24 4.17 -6.99
CA LYS A 295 14.36 5.15 -8.08
C LYS A 295 13.22 6.15 -8.07
N ILE A 296 11.98 5.72 -7.77
CA ILE A 296 10.83 6.60 -7.58
C ILE A 296 11.12 7.61 -6.46
N ALA A 297 11.63 7.14 -5.31
CA ALA A 297 12.01 8.01 -4.20
C ALA A 297 13.08 9.03 -4.59
N SER A 298 14.10 8.61 -5.34
CA SER A 298 15.16 9.52 -5.81
C SER A 298 14.66 10.56 -6.83
N ILE A 299 13.69 10.23 -7.67
CA ILE A 299 13.02 11.21 -8.54
C ILE A 299 12.19 12.18 -7.69
N ALA A 300 11.45 11.68 -6.70
CA ALA A 300 10.64 12.50 -5.79
C ALA A 300 11.48 13.53 -5.03
N GLU A 301 12.71 13.21 -4.62
CA GLU A 301 13.64 14.18 -4.00
C GLU A 301 13.90 15.41 -4.87
N VAL A 302 14.07 15.22 -6.18
CA VAL A 302 14.31 16.33 -7.13
C VAL A 302 13.12 17.29 -7.20
N TYR A 303 11.91 16.78 -6.94
CA TYR A 303 10.67 17.58 -6.91
C TYR A 303 10.27 18.04 -5.50
N ASN A 304 11.11 17.83 -4.47
CA ASN A 304 10.81 18.06 -3.05
C ASN A 304 9.54 17.33 -2.59
N ALA A 305 9.27 16.16 -3.16
CA ALA A 305 8.14 15.31 -2.80
C ALA A 305 8.56 14.20 -1.82
N GLN A 306 7.64 13.78 -0.99
CA GLN A 306 7.85 12.77 0.05
C GLN A 306 7.24 11.42 -0.34
N ILE A 307 7.73 10.37 0.29
CA ILE A 307 7.27 8.99 0.11
C ILE A 307 6.52 8.55 1.37
N ALA A 308 5.33 7.98 1.17
CA ALA A 308 4.55 7.29 2.18
C ALA A 308 4.07 5.96 1.58
N PRO A 309 4.86 4.87 1.64
CA PRO A 309 4.51 3.62 0.96
C PRO A 309 3.14 3.10 1.42
N HIS A 310 2.31 2.75 0.44
CA HIS A 310 1.01 2.12 0.67
C HIS A 310 1.17 0.71 1.25
N LEU A 311 0.24 0.29 2.09
CA LEU A 311 0.12 -1.08 2.58
C LEU A 311 -1.35 -1.49 2.80
N TYR A 312 -1.92 -2.20 1.84
CA TYR A 312 -3.12 -3.01 2.06
C TYR A 312 -2.85 -4.43 1.56
N ALA A 313 -1.85 -5.06 2.17
CA ALA A 313 -1.25 -6.32 1.80
C ALA A 313 -0.75 -7.05 3.05
N GLY A 314 0.01 -8.11 2.86
CA GLY A 314 0.54 -8.92 3.94
C GLY A 314 1.89 -8.42 4.50
N PRO A 315 2.45 -9.19 5.42
CA PRO A 315 3.60 -8.76 6.21
C PRO A 315 4.93 -8.77 5.44
N ILE A 316 5.03 -9.43 4.29
CA ILE A 316 6.28 -9.46 3.53
C ILE A 316 6.42 -8.16 2.71
N GLU A 317 5.33 -7.63 2.14
CA GLU A 317 5.35 -6.30 1.53
C GLU A 317 5.63 -5.23 2.59
N TRP A 318 5.05 -5.36 3.79
CA TRP A 318 5.35 -4.46 4.91
C TRP A 318 6.84 -4.46 5.25
N ALA A 319 7.47 -5.64 5.33
CA ALA A 319 8.92 -5.76 5.55
C ALA A 319 9.74 -5.08 4.44
N ALA A 320 9.33 -5.21 3.17
CA ALA A 320 9.98 -4.54 2.05
C ALA A 320 9.83 -3.01 2.14
N ASN A 321 8.63 -2.50 2.49
CA ASN A 321 8.38 -1.08 2.74
C ASN A 321 9.31 -0.53 3.82
N ILE A 322 9.53 -1.29 4.90
CA ILE A 322 10.42 -0.90 6.01
C ILE A 322 11.87 -0.82 5.53
N GLN A 323 12.36 -1.81 4.77
CA GLN A 323 13.73 -1.80 4.23
C GLN A 323 13.99 -0.55 3.37
N LEU A 324 13.03 -0.18 2.54
CA LEU A 324 13.11 1.05 1.76
C LEU A 324 13.06 2.30 2.65
N ALA A 325 12.08 2.38 3.56
CA ALA A 325 11.85 3.52 4.43
C ALA A 325 13.05 3.82 5.35
N VAL A 326 13.75 2.79 5.83
CA VAL A 326 14.99 2.93 6.59
C VAL A 326 16.10 3.59 5.78
N ASN A 327 16.11 3.38 4.45
CA ASN A 327 17.20 3.82 3.57
C ASN A 327 17.00 5.19 2.91
N ILE A 328 15.75 5.63 2.63
CA ILE A 328 15.50 6.84 1.86
C ILE A 328 15.40 8.09 2.76
N PRO A 329 15.92 9.26 2.31
CA PRO A 329 15.89 10.49 3.10
C PRO A 329 14.52 11.18 3.11
N ASN A 330 13.71 10.99 2.07
CA ASN A 330 12.43 11.67 1.87
C ASN A 330 11.20 10.83 2.30
N ILE A 331 11.39 9.89 3.23
CA ILE A 331 10.26 9.18 3.85
C ILE A 331 9.46 10.16 4.72
N LEU A 332 8.13 10.19 4.53
CA LEU A 332 7.21 10.92 5.39
C LEU A 332 6.76 10.04 6.55
N MET A 333 6.21 8.88 6.23
CA MET A 333 5.74 7.86 7.17
C MET A 333 5.46 6.55 6.41
N ALA A 334 5.26 5.44 7.12
CA ALA A 334 4.90 4.15 6.54
C ALA A 334 3.51 3.70 7.03
N GLU A 335 2.73 3.13 6.12
CA GLU A 335 1.44 2.52 6.45
C GLU A 335 1.61 1.23 7.24
N THR A 336 0.70 0.99 8.18
CA THR A 336 0.60 -0.26 8.93
C THR A 336 -0.86 -0.72 9.00
N ILE A 337 -1.07 -2.03 9.10
CA ILE A 337 -2.37 -2.58 9.48
C ILE A 337 -2.38 -2.70 11.01
N LEU A 338 -3.03 -1.72 11.67
CA LEU A 338 -2.91 -1.54 13.12
C LEU A 338 -1.43 -1.54 13.56
N THR A 339 -1.06 -2.33 14.54
CA THR A 339 0.33 -2.46 15.02
C THR A 339 1.09 -3.61 14.34
N GLY A 340 0.51 -4.25 13.33
CA GLY A 340 1.10 -5.38 12.60
C GLY A 340 1.04 -6.72 13.30
N GLY A 341 0.22 -6.84 14.35
CA GLY A 341 0.00 -8.10 15.08
C GLY A 341 -1.05 -9.02 14.44
N GLY A 342 -1.52 -10.00 15.24
CA GLY A 342 -2.51 -10.99 14.80
C GLY A 342 -1.97 -11.91 13.70
N PHE A 343 -2.87 -12.41 12.85
CA PHE A 343 -2.51 -13.38 11.81
C PHE A 343 -1.36 -12.91 10.90
N SER A 344 -1.37 -11.63 10.53
CA SER A 344 -0.28 -11.03 9.72
C SER A 344 1.07 -11.09 10.46
N GLY A 345 1.09 -10.76 11.75
CA GLY A 345 2.28 -10.88 12.58
C GLY A 345 2.76 -12.32 12.74
N ASP A 346 1.84 -13.26 12.93
CA ASP A 346 2.14 -14.69 13.11
C ASP A 346 2.74 -15.31 11.84
N LEU A 347 2.35 -14.84 10.64
CA LEU A 347 2.95 -15.25 9.36
C LEU A 347 4.45 -14.92 9.26
N ILE A 348 4.94 -13.96 10.03
CA ILE A 348 6.37 -13.59 10.07
C ILE A 348 6.98 -13.78 11.46
N ASN A 349 6.39 -14.65 12.30
CA ASN A 349 6.83 -14.89 13.67
C ASN A 349 7.07 -13.60 14.47
N ASN A 350 6.20 -12.58 14.27
CA ASN A 350 6.26 -11.26 14.91
C ASN A 350 7.65 -10.60 14.81
N SER A 351 8.34 -10.76 13.67
CA SER A 351 9.72 -10.30 13.46
C SER A 351 9.86 -8.78 13.39
N ILE A 352 8.78 -8.05 13.04
CA ILE A 352 8.77 -6.59 12.94
C ILE A 352 8.39 -5.99 14.30
N VAL A 353 9.16 -5.01 14.73
CA VAL A 353 8.93 -4.31 16.00
C VAL A 353 8.25 -2.96 15.72
N TRP A 354 7.03 -2.81 16.23
CA TRP A 354 6.32 -1.55 16.30
C TRP A 354 6.25 -1.09 17.76
N GLU A 355 6.58 0.17 18.03
CA GLU A 355 6.62 0.74 19.36
C GLU A 355 6.27 2.23 19.33
N ASP A 356 5.26 2.63 20.11
CA ASP A 356 4.86 4.03 20.32
C ASP A 356 4.74 4.83 19.01
N GLY A 357 4.01 4.29 18.01
CA GLY A 357 3.78 4.93 16.72
C GLY A 357 4.92 4.80 15.70
N PHE A 358 5.96 4.07 16.04
CA PHE A 358 7.13 3.90 15.17
C PHE A 358 7.43 2.43 14.87
N ILE A 359 7.89 2.18 13.66
CA ILE A 359 8.48 0.90 13.27
C ILE A 359 9.99 1.01 13.43
N LEU A 360 10.61 0.05 14.12
CA LEU A 360 12.06 0.04 14.33
C LEU A 360 12.79 -0.58 13.13
N ALA A 361 13.96 -0.04 12.80
CA ALA A 361 14.81 -0.59 11.75
C ALA A 361 15.24 -2.03 12.08
N PRO A 362 14.95 -3.03 11.22
CA PRO A 362 15.34 -4.42 11.47
C PRO A 362 16.84 -4.58 11.39
N SER A 363 17.39 -5.53 12.17
CA SER A 363 18.83 -5.81 12.19
C SER A 363 19.20 -7.15 11.57
N LYS A 364 18.23 -8.07 11.38
CA LYS A 364 18.48 -9.38 10.79
C LYS A 364 18.74 -9.27 9.28
N PRO A 365 19.50 -10.23 8.69
CA PRO A 365 19.75 -10.28 7.25
C PRO A 365 18.47 -10.38 6.41
N GLY A 366 18.58 -9.98 5.14
CA GLY A 366 17.46 -9.98 4.19
C GLY A 366 16.41 -8.93 4.53
N LEU A 367 15.14 -9.28 4.42
CA LEU A 367 14.02 -8.44 4.84
C LEU A 367 13.93 -8.27 6.37
N GLY A 368 14.68 -9.08 7.12
CA GLY A 368 14.66 -9.04 8.58
C GLY A 368 13.54 -9.85 9.22
N ILE A 369 12.85 -10.70 8.47
CA ILE A 369 11.71 -11.50 8.90
C ILE A 369 12.00 -13.00 8.87
N GLU A 370 11.17 -13.77 9.59
CA GLU A 370 11.13 -15.22 9.59
C GLU A 370 9.73 -15.68 9.16
N PHE A 371 9.60 -16.10 7.90
CA PHE A 371 8.30 -16.50 7.34
C PHE A 371 7.87 -17.87 7.87
N ASN A 372 6.63 -17.94 8.34
CA ASN A 372 6.01 -19.16 8.86
C ASN A 372 5.29 -19.91 7.71
N GLU A 373 6.05 -20.76 7.01
CA GLU A 373 5.51 -21.53 5.88
C GLU A 373 4.40 -22.52 6.31
N GLU A 374 4.47 -23.09 7.52
CA GLU A 374 3.46 -24.01 8.03
C GLU A 374 2.12 -23.30 8.17
N LEU A 375 2.09 -22.16 8.85
CA LEU A 375 0.88 -21.34 9.00
C LEU A 375 0.32 -20.92 7.64
N ALA A 376 1.19 -20.56 6.70
CA ALA A 376 0.78 -20.16 5.34
C ALA A 376 0.12 -21.34 4.58
N ARG A 377 0.66 -22.58 4.72
CA ARG A 377 0.12 -23.76 4.08
C ARG A 377 -1.21 -24.23 4.72
N ASP A 378 -1.38 -24.00 6.02
CA ASP A 378 -2.58 -24.37 6.77
C ASP A 378 -3.76 -23.44 6.49
N ASN A 379 -3.52 -22.27 5.87
CA ASN A 379 -4.55 -21.28 5.57
C ASN A 379 -4.64 -20.96 4.06
N PRO A 380 -4.86 -21.94 3.17
CA PRO A 380 -4.94 -21.70 1.75
C PRO A 380 -6.21 -20.93 1.37
N TYR A 381 -6.10 -19.88 0.55
CA TYR A 381 -7.25 -19.21 -0.04
C TYR A 381 -7.74 -20.02 -1.25
N GLN A 382 -8.98 -20.44 -1.20
CA GLN A 382 -9.57 -21.34 -2.22
C GLN A 382 -10.58 -20.64 -3.14
N GLU A 383 -11.04 -19.45 -2.74
CA GLU A 383 -11.96 -18.64 -3.54
C GLU A 383 -11.23 -17.94 -4.70
N ASN A 384 -12.00 -17.35 -5.61
CA ASN A 384 -11.45 -16.60 -6.75
C ASN A 384 -11.98 -15.16 -6.81
N ARG A 385 -12.28 -14.57 -5.64
CA ARG A 385 -12.67 -13.16 -5.54
C ARG A 385 -11.44 -12.27 -5.69
N LEU A 386 -11.64 -11.03 -6.13
CA LEU A 386 -10.57 -10.05 -6.15
C LEU A 386 -10.15 -9.65 -4.74
N HIS A 387 -8.93 -9.17 -4.59
CA HIS A 387 -8.41 -8.67 -3.32
C HIS A 387 -9.27 -7.54 -2.76
N LEU A 388 -9.63 -6.60 -3.62
CA LEU A 388 -10.63 -5.55 -3.40
C LEU A 388 -11.61 -5.55 -4.57
N GLU A 389 -12.88 -5.25 -4.30
CA GLU A 389 -13.92 -5.16 -5.32
C GLU A 389 -14.60 -3.79 -5.26
N MET A 390 -14.75 -3.16 -6.43
CA MET A 390 -15.50 -1.92 -6.57
C MET A 390 -17.01 -2.19 -6.61
N GLN A 391 -17.79 -1.24 -6.14
CA GLN A 391 -19.25 -1.30 -6.23
C GLN A 391 -19.72 -0.89 -7.63
N ASP A 392 -20.94 -1.37 -8.02
CA ASP A 392 -21.52 -1.03 -9.32
C ASP A 392 -22.19 0.35 -9.33
N ASP A 393 -22.81 0.75 -8.23
CA ASP A 393 -23.57 2.01 -8.15
C ASP A 393 -22.76 3.15 -7.53
N PRO A 394 -22.70 4.30 -8.21
CA PRO A 394 -21.84 5.40 -7.78
C PRO A 394 -22.44 6.20 -6.61
N CYS A 395 -23.75 6.40 -6.54
CA CYS A 395 -24.31 7.31 -5.54
C CYS A 395 -25.84 7.15 -5.37
N ASP A 396 -26.29 7.06 -4.14
CA ASP A 396 -27.68 7.29 -3.76
C ASP A 396 -27.88 8.74 -3.28
N TYR A 397 -28.33 9.61 -4.20
CA TYR A 397 -28.50 11.03 -3.90
C TYR A 397 -29.58 11.36 -2.85
N LYS A 398 -30.40 10.38 -2.45
CA LYS A 398 -31.45 10.58 -1.43
C LYS A 398 -30.98 10.22 -0.05
N ASN A 399 -30.25 9.13 0.07
CA ASN A 399 -29.89 8.57 1.38
C ASN A 399 -28.38 8.66 1.69
N GLY A 400 -27.57 9.09 0.71
CA GLY A 400 -26.12 8.93 0.74
C GLY A 400 -25.71 7.48 0.48
N ASN A 401 -24.45 7.24 0.26
CA ASN A 401 -23.94 5.88 0.15
C ASN A 401 -23.32 5.46 1.46
N SER A 402 -23.80 4.36 2.01
CA SER A 402 -23.07 3.71 3.07
C SER A 402 -21.76 3.16 2.49
N PHE A 403 -20.65 3.65 2.97
CA PHE A 403 -19.35 3.04 2.72
C PHE A 403 -19.33 1.67 3.40
N THR A 404 -19.32 0.61 2.63
CA THR A 404 -18.92 -0.70 3.11
C THR A 404 -17.42 -0.85 2.85
N GLY A 405 -16.61 -0.22 3.69
CA GLY A 405 -15.17 -0.38 3.68
C GLY A 405 -14.81 -1.81 4.01
N GLY A 406 -14.15 -2.48 3.09
CA GLY A 406 -13.61 -3.81 3.26
C GLY A 406 -14.67 -4.90 3.37
N SER A 407 -14.74 -5.74 2.37
CA SER A 407 -15.44 -7.03 2.34
C SER A 407 -16.82 -7.06 3.03
N SER A 408 -17.86 -6.69 2.32
CA SER A 408 -19.14 -7.35 2.53
C SER A 408 -18.95 -8.80 2.11
N ASP A 409 -19.12 -9.73 3.04
CA ASP A 409 -19.31 -11.18 2.96
C ASP A 409 -18.44 -11.98 2.01
#